data_e924c5ec8c0431dbcca352e5a7a17b6a
#
_entry.id   e924c5ec8c0431dbcca352e5a7a17b6a
#
_cell.length_a   1.000
_cell.length_b   1.000
_cell.length_c   1.000
_cell.angle_alpha   90.00
_cell.angle_beta   90.00
_cell.angle_gamma   90.00
#
_symmetry.space_group_name_H-M   'P 1'
#
loop_
_entity.id
_entity.type
_entity.pdbx_description
1 polymer ?
#
loop_
_entity_poly.entity_id
_entity_poly.type
_entity_poly.pdbx_seq_one_letter_code
_entity_poly.pdbx_strand_id
1 'polypeptide(L)'
;MRFLILFIFLITNVFANDVSEIKNIVIHKDAKTLNNVIFLDKKDHEINISNFDGNLIILNFWATWCEPCKEEMPSLDRLQVNSELVNLKVFPINIGKENKIKVNEFFEDFNIKNFEPYFDSPITLAKKFSLRGVPTSILINKNGEEFARIIGSIDFDDKKFISWLKTYN
;
A
#
# COMPACT_ATOMS: atom_id res chain seq x y z
N MET A 1 -64.18 -7.26 2.20
CA MET A 1 -63.02 -6.85 2.99
C MET A 1 -61.78 -7.15 2.14
N ARG A 2 -61.20 -6.13 1.51
CA ARG A 2 -59.99 -6.28 0.68
C ARG A 2 -58.79 -5.88 1.55
N PHE A 3 -57.95 -6.86 1.92
CA PHE A 3 -56.68 -6.60 2.59
C PHE A 3 -55.66 -6.08 1.57
N LEU A 4 -55.28 -4.82 1.70
CA LEU A 4 -54.23 -4.19 0.95
C LEU A 4 -52.87 -4.54 1.64
N ILE A 5 -52.11 -5.48 1.07
CA ILE A 5 -50.78 -5.81 1.56
C ILE A 5 -49.80 -4.75 1.00
N LEU A 6 -49.36 -3.87 1.89
CA LEU A 6 -48.36 -2.85 1.57
C LEU A 6 -46.96 -3.53 1.57
N PHE A 7 -46.42 -3.77 0.39
CA PHE A 7 -45.05 -4.26 0.25
C PHE A 7 -44.09 -3.06 0.44
N ILE A 8 -43.49 -2.96 1.64
CA ILE A 8 -42.44 -1.98 1.90
C ILE A 8 -41.14 -2.53 1.27
N PHE A 9 -40.75 -2.02 0.10
CA PHE A 9 -39.43 -2.21 -0.47
C PHE A 9 -38.42 -1.44 0.39
N LEU A 10 -37.69 -2.15 1.26
CA LEU A 10 -36.47 -1.66 1.90
C LEU A 10 -35.38 -1.53 0.81
N ILE A 11 -35.22 -0.33 0.28
CA ILE A 11 -34.07 -0.01 -0.58
C ILE A 11 -32.86 0.08 0.34
N THR A 12 -32.14 -1.01 0.46
CA THR A 12 -30.77 -0.98 1.03
C THR A 12 -29.87 -0.27 0.02
N ASN A 13 -29.57 1.00 0.27
CA ASN A 13 -28.50 1.69 -0.43
C ASN A 13 -27.18 1.01 -0.04
N VAL A 14 -26.73 0.07 -0.85
CA VAL A 14 -25.36 -0.42 -0.81
C VAL A 14 -24.51 0.72 -1.34
N PHE A 15 -23.91 1.50 -0.45
CA PHE A 15 -22.84 2.41 -0.79
C PHE A 15 -21.64 1.54 -1.22
N ALA A 16 -21.56 1.17 -2.48
CA ALA A 16 -20.33 0.72 -3.07
C ALA A 16 -19.37 1.93 -3.01
N ASN A 17 -18.38 1.87 -2.12
CA ASN A 17 -17.28 2.83 -2.11
C ASN A 17 -16.54 2.68 -3.45
N ASP A 18 -16.91 3.52 -4.41
CA ASP A 18 -16.32 3.49 -5.75
C ASP A 18 -14.93 4.15 -5.72
N VAL A 19 -13.90 3.32 -5.61
CA VAL A 19 -12.49 3.70 -5.70
C VAL A 19 -12.09 4.10 -7.14
N SER A 20 -12.96 3.89 -8.13
CA SER A 20 -12.68 4.26 -9.53
C SER A 20 -12.36 5.74 -9.72
N GLU A 21 -12.74 6.61 -8.77
CA GLU A 21 -12.39 8.04 -8.78
C GLU A 21 -10.95 8.32 -8.36
N ILE A 22 -10.26 7.39 -7.68
CA ILE A 22 -8.85 7.57 -7.32
C ILE A 22 -7.99 7.18 -8.52
N LYS A 23 -7.44 8.18 -9.19
CA LYS A 23 -6.49 7.96 -10.28
C LYS A 23 -5.32 7.12 -9.78
N ASN A 24 -4.68 6.40 -10.68
CA ASN A 24 -3.48 5.61 -10.42
C ASN A 24 -3.70 4.27 -9.69
N ILE A 25 -4.93 3.89 -9.28
CA ILE A 25 -5.20 2.58 -8.67
C ILE A 25 -5.68 1.59 -9.75
N VAL A 26 -5.03 0.43 -9.79
CA VAL A 26 -5.41 -0.71 -10.63
C VAL A 26 -5.79 -1.87 -9.71
N ILE A 27 -7.08 -2.18 -9.64
CA ILE A 27 -7.60 -3.32 -8.85
C ILE A 27 -7.59 -4.55 -9.76
N HIS A 28 -7.05 -5.67 -9.26
CA HIS A 28 -7.05 -6.93 -9.99
C HIS A 28 -8.43 -7.58 -9.92
N LYS A 29 -8.89 -8.15 -11.04
CA LYS A 29 -10.12 -8.94 -11.08
C LYS A 29 -10.01 -10.16 -10.17
N ASP A 30 -8.86 -10.84 -10.21
CA ASP A 30 -8.51 -11.96 -9.37
C ASP A 30 -7.19 -11.63 -8.65
N ALA A 31 -7.16 -11.79 -7.33
CA ALA A 31 -5.95 -11.54 -6.54
C ALA A 31 -4.85 -12.54 -6.93
N LYS A 32 -3.60 -12.10 -6.87
CA LYS A 32 -2.43 -12.87 -7.32
C LYS A 32 -1.64 -13.37 -6.13
N THR A 33 -1.49 -14.67 -6.00
CA THR A 33 -0.63 -15.28 -4.98
C THR A 33 0.81 -14.81 -5.15
N LEU A 34 1.42 -14.37 -4.07
CA LEU A 34 2.82 -13.94 -4.03
C LEU A 34 3.66 -14.98 -3.31
N ASN A 35 4.81 -15.34 -3.92
CA ASN A 35 5.76 -16.27 -3.33
C ASN A 35 7.13 -15.60 -3.25
N ASN A 36 7.90 -15.87 -2.18
CA ASN A 36 9.29 -15.43 -2.03
C ASN A 36 9.48 -13.91 -2.22
N VAL A 37 8.69 -13.11 -1.51
CA VAL A 37 8.87 -11.65 -1.45
C VAL A 37 9.76 -11.36 -0.26
N ILE A 38 11.04 -11.14 -0.54
CA ILE A 38 12.09 -10.92 0.47
C ILE A 38 12.82 -9.63 0.13
N PHE A 39 13.05 -8.79 1.12
CA PHE A 39 13.80 -7.55 1.06
C PHE A 39 14.63 -7.38 2.33
N LEU A 40 15.48 -6.37 2.39
CA LEU A 40 16.39 -6.16 3.52
C LEU A 40 15.92 -5.00 4.40
N ASP A 41 16.14 -5.12 5.70
CA ASP A 41 16.05 -4.00 6.63
C ASP A 41 17.32 -3.13 6.60
N LYS A 42 17.36 -2.07 7.41
CA LYS A 42 18.53 -1.18 7.53
C LYS A 42 19.81 -1.87 8.04
N LYS A 43 19.69 -3.07 8.64
CA LYS A 43 20.82 -3.87 9.16
C LYS A 43 21.19 -5.05 8.26
N ASP A 44 20.62 -5.10 7.04
CA ASP A 44 20.80 -6.19 6.07
C ASP A 44 20.17 -7.53 6.49
N HIS A 45 19.23 -7.53 7.45
CA HIS A 45 18.47 -8.73 7.75
C HIS A 45 17.35 -8.91 6.71
N GLU A 46 17.13 -10.15 6.32
CA GLU A 46 16.05 -10.51 5.40
C GLU A 46 14.69 -10.40 6.08
N ILE A 47 13.78 -9.71 5.43
CA ILE A 47 12.37 -9.62 5.79
C ILE A 47 11.57 -10.37 4.72
N ASN A 48 10.85 -11.41 5.13
CA ASN A 48 9.93 -12.15 4.27
C ASN A 48 8.49 -11.73 4.59
N ILE A 49 7.72 -11.28 3.58
CA ILE A 49 6.34 -10.83 3.82
C ILE A 49 5.43 -11.94 4.36
N SER A 50 5.72 -13.22 4.12
CA SER A 50 4.95 -14.34 4.68
C SER A 50 4.95 -14.37 6.21
N ASN A 51 5.90 -13.70 6.86
CA ASN A 51 5.93 -13.55 8.31
C ASN A 51 4.85 -12.58 8.83
N PHE A 52 4.14 -11.90 7.93
CA PHE A 52 3.10 -10.92 8.21
C PHE A 52 1.73 -11.37 7.70
N ASP A 53 1.52 -12.67 7.54
CA ASP A 53 0.21 -13.23 7.18
C ASP A 53 -0.86 -12.75 8.16
N GLY A 54 -2.05 -12.47 7.64
CA GLY A 54 -3.15 -11.86 8.40
C GLY A 54 -3.09 -10.32 8.47
N ASN A 55 -2.03 -9.69 7.95
CA ASN A 55 -1.95 -8.24 7.82
C ASN A 55 -2.36 -7.78 6.40
N LEU A 56 -2.91 -6.56 6.35
CA LEU A 56 -2.97 -5.78 5.12
C LEU A 56 -1.60 -5.16 4.89
N ILE A 57 -1.00 -5.33 3.70
CA ILE A 57 0.38 -4.89 3.45
C ILE A 57 0.43 -3.93 2.27
N ILE A 58 1.21 -2.86 2.41
CA ILE A 58 1.62 -1.99 1.31
C ILE A 58 3.14 -2.11 1.13
N LEU A 59 3.58 -2.63 -0.01
CA LEU A 59 4.97 -2.53 -0.45
C LEU A 59 5.08 -1.30 -1.35
N ASN A 60 5.69 -0.23 -0.85
CA ASN A 60 5.89 1.01 -1.61
C ASN A 60 7.31 1.04 -2.16
N PHE A 61 7.46 1.01 -3.47
CA PHE A 61 8.75 1.08 -4.15
C PHE A 61 9.08 2.52 -4.52
N TRP A 62 10.24 3.01 -4.06
CA TRP A 62 10.61 4.41 -4.13
C TRP A 62 12.12 4.63 -4.30
N ALA A 63 12.54 5.88 -4.51
CA ALA A 63 13.95 6.30 -4.54
C ALA A 63 14.09 7.76 -4.08
N THR A 64 15.27 8.16 -3.56
CA THR A 64 15.48 9.52 -3.04
C THR A 64 15.45 10.61 -4.13
N TRP A 65 15.76 10.26 -5.37
CA TRP A 65 15.71 11.17 -6.53
C TRP A 65 14.32 11.31 -7.16
N CYS A 66 13.35 10.54 -6.69
CA CYS A 66 12.00 10.51 -7.26
C CYS A 66 11.14 11.61 -6.64
N GLU A 67 10.85 12.67 -7.39
CA GLU A 67 10.09 13.81 -6.87
C GLU A 67 8.66 13.42 -6.41
N PRO A 68 7.86 12.67 -7.20
CA PRO A 68 6.54 12.24 -6.72
C PRO A 68 6.60 11.35 -5.47
N CYS A 69 7.71 10.61 -5.24
CA CYS A 69 7.88 9.83 -4.02
C CYS A 69 8.03 10.74 -2.78
N LYS A 70 8.73 11.89 -2.94
CA LYS A 70 8.86 12.89 -1.86
C LYS A 70 7.52 13.48 -1.45
N GLU A 71 6.63 13.69 -2.43
CA GLU A 71 5.30 14.23 -2.20
C GLU A 71 4.41 13.27 -1.40
N GLU A 72 4.44 11.97 -1.74
CA GLU A 72 3.54 10.98 -1.12
C GLU A 72 4.03 10.46 0.24
N MET A 73 5.36 10.38 0.44
CA MET A 73 5.94 9.68 1.60
C MET A 73 5.44 10.18 2.96
N PRO A 74 5.22 11.48 3.20
CA PRO A 74 4.68 11.96 4.47
C PRO A 74 3.24 11.49 4.75
N SER A 75 2.38 11.37 3.73
CA SER A 75 1.03 10.84 3.89
C SER A 75 1.04 9.32 4.11
N LEU A 76 1.94 8.62 3.45
CA LEU A 76 2.16 7.18 3.65
C LEU A 76 2.65 6.88 5.09
N ASP A 77 3.53 7.74 5.64
CA ASP A 77 4.02 7.64 7.03
C ASP A 77 2.86 7.76 8.03
N ARG A 78 1.96 8.73 7.82
CA ARG A 78 0.77 8.89 8.65
C ARG A 78 -0.21 7.72 8.52
N LEU A 79 -0.36 7.16 7.33
CA LEU A 79 -1.21 6.00 7.09
C LEU A 79 -0.80 4.80 7.94
N GLN A 80 0.51 4.57 8.15
CA GLN A 80 1.03 3.45 8.96
C GLN A 80 0.46 3.42 10.38
N VAL A 81 0.14 4.57 10.96
CA VAL A 81 -0.39 4.70 12.32
C VAL A 81 -1.87 5.09 12.35
N ASN A 82 -2.57 4.96 11.23
CA ASN A 82 -3.99 5.27 11.17
C ASN A 82 -4.79 4.29 12.02
N SER A 83 -5.54 4.81 13.00
CA SER A 83 -6.32 4.00 13.96
C SER A 83 -7.44 3.18 13.32
N GLU A 84 -7.83 3.50 12.09
CA GLU A 84 -8.84 2.75 11.33
C GLU A 84 -8.26 1.54 10.57
N LEU A 85 -6.93 1.42 10.51
CA LEU A 85 -6.20 0.40 9.76
C LEU A 85 -5.22 -0.36 10.66
N VAL A 86 -5.70 -0.89 11.77
CA VAL A 86 -4.88 -1.48 12.86
C VAL A 86 -4.00 -2.66 12.43
N ASN A 87 -4.38 -3.36 11.36
CA ASN A 87 -3.60 -4.48 10.82
C ASN A 87 -2.76 -4.09 9.60
N LEU A 88 -2.63 -2.79 9.29
CA LEU A 88 -1.81 -2.33 8.18
C LEU A 88 -0.32 -2.43 8.52
N LYS A 89 0.46 -2.89 7.54
CA LYS A 89 1.93 -2.84 7.52
C LYS A 89 2.40 -2.16 6.24
N VAL A 90 3.20 -1.11 6.39
CA VAL A 90 3.81 -0.40 5.27
C VAL A 90 5.30 -0.68 5.23
N PHE A 91 5.79 -1.10 4.08
CA PHE A 91 7.20 -1.35 3.80
C PHE A 91 7.67 -0.45 2.66
N PRO A 92 8.29 0.71 2.94
CA PRO A 92 8.88 1.57 1.92
C PRO A 92 10.22 0.97 1.48
N ILE A 93 10.24 0.37 0.28
CA ILE A 93 11.37 -0.37 -0.27
C ILE A 93 12.13 0.51 -1.26
N ASN A 94 13.35 0.93 -0.89
CA ASN A 94 14.23 1.69 -1.78
C ASN A 94 14.81 0.81 -2.87
N ILE A 95 14.67 1.25 -4.13
CA ILE A 95 15.23 0.58 -5.31
C ILE A 95 16.27 1.45 -6.04
N GLY A 96 16.63 2.59 -5.45
CA GLY A 96 17.46 3.62 -6.09
C GLY A 96 18.94 3.33 -6.14
N LYS A 97 19.44 2.24 -5.57
CA LYS A 97 20.89 1.94 -5.39
C LYS A 97 21.65 2.99 -4.58
N GLU A 98 20.95 3.82 -3.84
CA GLU A 98 21.59 4.79 -2.96
C GLU A 98 22.20 4.11 -1.73
N ASN A 99 23.21 4.74 -1.14
CA ASN A 99 23.73 4.29 0.14
C ASN A 99 22.71 4.58 1.26
N LYS A 100 22.80 3.82 2.35
CA LYS A 100 21.87 3.93 3.48
C LYS A 100 21.89 5.31 4.17
N ILE A 101 23.04 6.01 4.11
CA ILE A 101 23.18 7.36 4.68
C ILE A 101 22.23 8.31 3.98
N LYS A 102 22.27 8.36 2.65
CA LYS A 102 21.38 9.21 1.85
C LYS A 102 19.92 8.87 2.03
N VAL A 103 19.59 7.60 2.22
CA VAL A 103 18.22 7.17 2.50
C VAL A 103 17.77 7.63 3.89
N ASN A 104 18.63 7.56 4.90
CA ASN A 104 18.33 8.07 6.25
C ASN A 104 18.17 9.59 6.26
N GLU A 105 19.06 10.35 5.59
CA GLU A 105 18.92 11.80 5.41
C GLU A 105 17.56 12.16 4.81
N PHE A 106 17.11 11.42 3.79
CA PHE A 106 15.76 11.60 3.24
C PHE A 106 14.67 11.43 4.30
N PHE A 107 14.74 10.39 5.14
CA PHE A 107 13.74 10.17 6.20
C PHE A 107 13.74 11.31 7.23
N GLU A 108 14.92 11.85 7.55
CA GLU A 108 15.05 13.02 8.44
C GLU A 108 14.48 14.28 7.79
N ASP A 109 14.86 14.58 6.54
CA ASP A 109 14.43 15.78 5.81
C ASP A 109 12.90 15.84 5.64
N PHE A 110 12.26 14.69 5.40
CA PHE A 110 10.80 14.58 5.26
C PHE A 110 10.06 14.24 6.55
N ASN A 111 10.78 14.19 7.69
CA ASN A 111 10.23 13.91 9.03
C ASN A 111 9.43 12.60 9.10
N ILE A 112 9.91 11.55 8.42
CA ILE A 112 9.32 10.21 8.41
C ILE A 112 9.71 9.48 9.69
N LYS A 113 8.72 8.97 10.46
CA LYS A 113 8.94 8.44 11.82
C LYS A 113 8.22 7.13 12.13
N ASN A 114 7.18 6.77 11.37
CA ASN A 114 6.28 5.69 11.74
C ASN A 114 6.65 4.36 11.07
N PHE A 115 7.61 4.37 10.16
CA PHE A 115 8.22 3.18 9.57
C PHE A 115 9.72 3.39 9.29
N GLU A 116 10.42 2.30 8.99
CA GLU A 116 11.84 2.31 8.62
C GLU A 116 12.00 2.11 7.11
N PRO A 117 13.13 2.55 6.51
CA PRO A 117 13.44 2.22 5.14
C PRO A 117 13.85 0.75 4.98
N TYR A 118 13.40 0.14 3.88
CA TYR A 118 13.80 -1.19 3.43
C TYR A 118 14.48 -1.11 2.07
N PHE A 119 15.15 -2.19 1.65
CA PHE A 119 16.01 -2.19 0.48
C PHE A 119 15.78 -3.43 -0.38
N ASP A 120 15.63 -3.23 -1.69
CA ASP A 120 15.64 -4.30 -2.70
C ASP A 120 17.09 -4.50 -3.21
N SER A 121 17.90 -5.23 -2.43
CA SER A 121 19.32 -5.47 -2.75
C SER A 121 19.65 -6.96 -2.63
N PRO A 122 20.13 -7.62 -3.70
CA PRO A 122 20.21 -7.14 -5.08
C PRO A 122 18.82 -6.86 -5.67
N ILE A 123 18.70 -5.97 -6.65
CA ILE A 123 17.40 -5.55 -7.22
C ILE A 123 16.68 -6.75 -7.83
N THR A 124 15.80 -7.35 -7.06
CA THR A 124 15.05 -8.56 -7.40
C THR A 124 13.55 -8.31 -7.45
N LEU A 125 13.01 -7.55 -6.48
CA LEU A 125 11.59 -7.28 -6.39
C LEU A 125 11.10 -6.33 -7.48
N ALA A 126 11.89 -5.31 -7.84
CA ALA A 126 11.55 -4.42 -8.95
C ALA A 126 11.35 -5.21 -10.26
N LYS A 127 12.19 -6.24 -10.50
CA LYS A 127 12.03 -7.14 -11.65
C LYS A 127 10.84 -8.08 -11.47
N LYS A 128 10.70 -8.70 -10.29
CA LYS A 128 9.64 -9.64 -9.96
C LYS A 128 8.26 -9.02 -10.16
N PHE A 129 8.05 -7.79 -9.67
CA PHE A 129 6.80 -7.05 -9.84
C PHE A 129 6.68 -6.35 -11.20
N SER A 130 7.70 -6.48 -12.07
CA SER A 130 7.74 -5.81 -13.39
C SER A 130 7.47 -4.31 -13.27
N LEU A 131 8.11 -3.65 -12.30
CA LEU A 131 7.93 -2.23 -12.05
C LEU A 131 8.40 -1.41 -13.27
N ARG A 132 7.58 -0.46 -13.70
CA ARG A 132 7.88 0.44 -14.83
C ARG A 132 8.45 1.77 -14.37
N GLY A 133 8.36 2.08 -13.08
CA GLY A 133 8.82 3.32 -12.47
C GLY A 133 8.48 3.39 -10.99
N VAL A 134 8.88 4.48 -10.38
CA VAL A 134 8.58 4.83 -8.98
C VAL A 134 7.83 6.17 -8.93
N PRO A 135 6.94 6.37 -7.95
CA PRO A 135 6.52 5.39 -6.97
C PRO A 135 5.60 4.32 -7.58
N THR A 136 5.67 3.14 -7.03
CA THR A 136 4.67 2.09 -7.29
C THR A 136 4.40 1.36 -5.98
N SER A 137 3.12 1.24 -5.60
CA SER A 137 2.72 0.49 -4.41
C SER A 137 1.98 -0.78 -4.78
N ILE A 138 2.36 -1.91 -4.17
CA ILE A 138 1.68 -3.20 -4.28
C ILE A 138 0.86 -3.39 -3.01
N LEU A 139 -0.44 -3.62 -3.15
CA LEU A 139 -1.37 -3.82 -2.05
C LEU A 139 -1.67 -5.30 -1.91
N ILE A 140 -1.43 -5.84 -0.72
CA ILE A 140 -1.52 -7.27 -0.41
C ILE A 140 -2.55 -7.47 0.69
N ASN A 141 -3.50 -8.37 0.45
CA ASN A 141 -4.55 -8.71 1.39
C ASN A 141 -4.05 -9.64 2.52
N LYS A 142 -4.91 -9.94 3.48
CA LYS A 142 -4.61 -10.81 4.63
C LYS A 142 -4.25 -12.26 4.27
N ASN A 143 -4.52 -12.67 3.04
CA ASN A 143 -4.15 -14.00 2.52
C ASN A 143 -2.77 -14.00 1.84
N GLY A 144 -2.04 -12.88 1.86
CA GLY A 144 -0.74 -12.76 1.17
C GLY A 144 -0.86 -12.59 -0.35
N GLU A 145 -2.02 -12.14 -0.86
CA GLU A 145 -2.28 -12.02 -2.29
C GLU A 145 -2.30 -10.55 -2.72
N GLU A 146 -1.63 -10.23 -3.81
CA GLU A 146 -1.72 -8.90 -4.44
C GLU A 146 -3.12 -8.70 -5.02
N PHE A 147 -3.87 -7.73 -4.50
CA PHE A 147 -5.22 -7.40 -4.97
C PHE A 147 -5.31 -6.09 -5.73
N ALA A 148 -4.33 -5.19 -5.56
CA ALA A 148 -4.29 -3.92 -6.27
C ALA A 148 -2.87 -3.37 -6.41
N ARG A 149 -2.69 -2.41 -7.32
CA ARG A 149 -1.48 -1.60 -7.47
C ARG A 149 -1.82 -0.13 -7.54
N ILE A 150 -0.95 0.70 -7.00
CA ILE A 150 -0.93 2.14 -7.24
C ILE A 150 0.29 2.43 -8.12
N ILE A 151 0.08 3.06 -9.27
CA ILE A 151 1.15 3.38 -10.24
C ILE A 151 1.28 4.89 -10.34
N GLY A 152 2.31 5.45 -9.73
CA GLY A 152 2.47 6.88 -9.47
C GLY A 152 2.00 7.26 -8.07
N SER A 153 2.21 8.53 -7.69
CA SER A 153 1.89 9.04 -6.35
C SER A 153 0.39 9.24 -6.14
N ILE A 154 -0.02 9.06 -4.89
CA ILE A 154 -1.34 9.47 -4.38
C ILE A 154 -1.19 10.14 -3.01
N ASP A 155 -2.23 10.82 -2.56
CA ASP A 155 -2.35 11.22 -1.16
C ASP A 155 -2.92 10.04 -0.34
N PHE A 156 -2.09 9.42 0.49
CA PHE A 156 -2.49 8.30 1.35
C PHE A 156 -3.39 8.72 2.52
N ASP A 157 -3.54 10.03 2.77
CA ASP A 157 -4.51 10.58 3.73
C ASP A 157 -5.92 10.80 3.11
N ASP A 158 -6.09 10.55 1.82
CA ASP A 158 -7.38 10.68 1.18
C ASP A 158 -8.43 9.79 1.84
N LYS A 159 -9.54 10.39 2.29
CA LYS A 159 -10.59 9.69 3.03
C LYS A 159 -11.27 8.59 2.23
N LYS A 160 -11.40 8.76 0.90
CA LYS A 160 -11.99 7.73 0.04
C LYS A 160 -11.04 6.54 -0.07
N PHE A 161 -9.71 6.81 -0.21
CA PHE A 161 -8.69 5.78 -0.21
C PHE A 161 -8.69 4.99 1.11
N ILE A 162 -8.66 5.66 2.27
CA ILE A 162 -8.68 5.02 3.59
C ILE A 162 -9.96 4.19 3.75
N SER A 163 -11.12 4.75 3.41
CA SER A 163 -12.41 4.05 3.51
C SER A 163 -12.46 2.79 2.63
N TRP A 164 -11.92 2.88 1.42
CA TRP A 164 -11.80 1.72 0.54
C TRP A 164 -10.81 0.69 1.08
N LEU A 165 -9.64 1.12 1.53
CA LEU A 165 -8.59 0.22 2.04
C LEU A 165 -9.07 -0.55 3.28
N LYS A 166 -9.92 0.06 4.13
CA LYS A 166 -10.58 -0.59 5.27
C LYS A 166 -11.38 -1.83 4.90
N THR A 167 -11.91 -1.91 3.71
CA THR A 167 -12.67 -3.10 3.26
C THR A 167 -11.80 -4.35 3.15
N TYR A 168 -10.47 -4.19 3.16
CA TYR A 168 -9.48 -5.26 3.10
C TYR A 168 -8.71 -5.45 4.43
N ASN A 169 -8.95 -4.59 5.45
CA ASN A 169 -8.22 -4.59 6.74
C ASN A 169 -8.75 -5.60 7.77
#